data_0b879ff9f56b59f3e0d37eac953b70e7
#
_entry.id   0b879ff9f56b59f3e0d37eac953b70e7
#
_cell.length_a   1.000
_cell.length_b   1.000
_cell.length_c   1.000
_cell.angle_alpha   90.00
_cell.angle_beta   90.00
_cell.angle_gamma   90.00
#
_symmetry.space_group_name_H-M   'P 1'
#
loop_
_entity.id
_entity.type
_entity.pdbx_description
1 polymer ?
#
loop_
_entity_poly.entity_id
_entity_poly.type
_entity_poly.pdbx_seq_one_letter_code
_entity_poly.pdbx_strand_id
1 'polypeptide(L)'
;MSILVYALPIAAALLLIAFFSCLPDLRHGRLPHAPSRRLSSADAVILAVIMLLYGAVAFYELGNTRSPESFEQMEGRTATLSLDGDAAPAELWLFPGVSPGDYEIEVSADGESFVPAGSFQQDYVAVLKWGSVPLMEAPQPVRFVRVRCSSGAPFLGELAVKDAAGTVLPVRCDIPALCDENDTVPEKMDFHNSTYFDEIYHARTAWEHLNGVWPYEISHPPLGKEILSLGVLLFGMTPFGWRFSGTLFGVLMLPVLYLLLKRLFGGREVPALGTVVLAADFMHFTQTRIATIDTYGVFFILLMYLFMWIWLEEEKTWALALCGLSFGLGAASKWTGLYAGLGLGVLWLLHWIGKFLSARSSCHTEADRPKDPPVSAPVLPAFLKNVGLCLVFFVVLPCLIYYFSYLPYGRALGVGPFTKRYLETVLDNQRFMFTYHAGIVAEHPYSSRWYQWLLDIRPILYYLEYLPEGRHRAIAAFLNPALCWGGLLSLFVLLYAAVWRRDRKAAFLLLGYLAQLLPWVLIRRLTFAYHYFPCSVFLVLALGYVFALMREGRRRWLCWAIPFTAVSLGLFWLFYPVLSGAPMLSRYSTVFLKWLPTWPL
;
A
#
# COMPACT_ATOMS: atom_id res chain seq x y z
N MET A 1 -24.07 -6.67 -24.24
CA MET A 1 -24.13 -5.33 -23.64
C MET A 1 -24.52 -5.50 -22.18
N SER A 2 -23.67 -5.05 -21.26
CA SER A 2 -23.93 -5.24 -19.81
C SER A 2 -25.10 -4.37 -19.37
N ILE A 3 -25.95 -4.92 -18.50
CA ILE A 3 -27.04 -4.20 -17.79
C ILE A 3 -26.52 -2.89 -17.15
N LEU A 4 -25.23 -2.84 -16.86
CA LEU A 4 -24.50 -1.73 -16.27
C LEU A 4 -24.39 -0.48 -17.17
N VAL A 5 -24.46 -0.62 -18.49
CA VAL A 5 -24.48 0.55 -19.42
C VAL A 5 -25.71 1.44 -19.12
N TYR A 6 -26.81 0.83 -18.64
CA TYR A 6 -28.00 1.58 -18.23
C TYR A 6 -27.98 1.94 -16.74
N ALA A 7 -27.36 1.12 -15.89
CA ALA A 7 -27.29 1.38 -14.45
C ALA A 7 -26.32 2.52 -14.09
N LEU A 8 -25.20 2.67 -14.82
CA LEU A 8 -24.21 3.72 -14.59
C LEU A 8 -24.78 5.14 -14.74
N PRO A 9 -25.54 5.49 -15.82
CA PRO A 9 -26.16 6.82 -15.93
C PRO A 9 -27.17 7.09 -14.83
N ILE A 10 -27.92 6.07 -14.42
CA ILE A 10 -28.91 6.18 -13.32
C ILE A 10 -28.17 6.42 -11.99
N ALA A 11 -27.11 5.68 -11.69
CA ALA A 11 -26.31 5.87 -10.49
C ALA A 11 -25.65 7.24 -10.47
N ALA A 12 -25.08 7.69 -11.60
CA ALA A 12 -24.52 9.03 -11.75
C ALA A 12 -25.58 10.12 -11.54
N ALA A 13 -26.78 9.96 -12.12
CA ALA A 13 -27.88 10.90 -11.93
C ALA A 13 -28.32 10.97 -10.45
N LEU A 14 -28.45 9.83 -9.77
CA LEU A 14 -28.78 9.78 -8.34
C LEU A 14 -27.71 10.46 -7.48
N LEU A 15 -26.41 10.22 -7.76
CA LEU A 15 -25.32 10.90 -7.08
C LEU A 15 -25.34 12.41 -7.30
N LEU A 16 -25.62 12.87 -8.52
CA LEU A 16 -25.77 14.29 -8.83
C LEU A 16 -26.95 14.91 -8.11
N ILE A 17 -28.10 14.24 -8.09
CA ILE A 17 -29.30 14.69 -7.37
C ILE A 17 -29.00 14.79 -5.87
N ALA A 18 -28.33 13.78 -5.29
CA ALA A 18 -27.91 13.81 -3.90
C ALA A 18 -26.97 14.98 -3.62
N PHE A 19 -25.96 15.17 -4.47
CA PHE A 19 -25.01 16.29 -4.39
C PHE A 19 -25.71 17.65 -4.46
N PHE A 20 -26.57 17.88 -5.47
CA PHE A 20 -27.28 19.14 -5.62
C PHE A 20 -28.29 19.39 -4.48
N SER A 21 -28.83 18.33 -3.85
CA SER A 21 -29.71 18.48 -2.68
C SER A 21 -28.97 19.03 -1.44
N CYS A 22 -27.64 18.91 -1.36
CA CYS A 22 -26.82 19.44 -0.27
C CYS A 22 -26.44 20.94 -0.48
N LEU A 23 -26.53 21.46 -1.71
CA LEU A 23 -26.16 22.85 -2.02
C LEU A 23 -27.00 23.91 -1.28
N PRO A 24 -28.31 23.73 -1.04
CA PRO A 24 -29.10 24.70 -0.26
C PRO A 24 -28.57 24.87 1.18
N ASP A 25 -28.13 23.77 1.82
CA ASP A 25 -27.62 23.83 3.19
C ASP A 25 -26.29 24.60 3.25
N LEU A 26 -25.46 24.49 2.21
CA LEU A 26 -24.27 25.32 2.04
C LEU A 26 -24.61 26.79 1.84
N ARG A 27 -25.61 27.11 1.01
CA ARG A 27 -26.04 28.51 0.74
C ARG A 27 -26.60 29.19 1.99
N HIS A 28 -27.31 28.47 2.86
CA HIS A 28 -27.91 28.99 4.08
C HIS A 28 -26.94 29.13 5.27
N GLY A 29 -25.64 28.91 5.05
CA GLY A 29 -24.61 29.20 6.05
C GLY A 29 -24.41 28.15 7.13
N ARG A 30 -24.97 26.98 6.96
CA ARG A 30 -24.78 25.86 7.90
C ARG A 30 -23.44 25.18 7.62
N LEU A 31 -22.42 25.51 8.39
CA LEU A 31 -21.14 24.79 8.37
C LEU A 31 -21.20 23.61 9.35
N PRO A 32 -20.45 22.53 9.10
CA PRO A 32 -20.45 21.37 9.98
C PRO A 32 -20.11 21.76 11.42
N HIS A 33 -21.08 21.69 12.30
CA HIS A 33 -20.86 21.84 13.74
C HIS A 33 -20.22 20.57 14.28
N ALA A 34 -19.29 20.67 15.21
CA ALA A 34 -18.66 19.51 15.81
C ALA A 34 -19.28 19.23 17.18
N PRO A 35 -20.26 18.29 17.29
CA PRO A 35 -20.71 17.83 18.59
C PRO A 35 -19.54 17.17 19.33
N SER A 36 -19.76 16.53 20.46
CA SER A 36 -18.68 15.97 21.30
C SER A 36 -17.55 15.31 20.48
N ARG A 37 -16.31 15.77 20.69
CA ARG A 37 -15.08 15.21 20.11
C ARG A 37 -14.41 14.19 21.03
N ARG A 38 -14.93 14.03 22.25
CA ARG A 38 -14.40 13.04 23.21
C ARG A 38 -14.77 11.64 22.74
N LEU A 39 -13.80 10.74 22.84
CA LEU A 39 -14.05 9.31 22.62
C LEU A 39 -14.90 8.78 23.76
N SER A 40 -15.91 7.99 23.42
CA SER A 40 -16.77 7.26 24.36
C SER A 40 -16.51 5.76 24.25
N SER A 41 -16.98 4.98 25.20
CA SER A 41 -16.94 3.51 25.12
C SER A 41 -17.66 2.99 23.86
N ALA A 42 -18.72 3.66 23.42
CA ALA A 42 -19.42 3.30 22.20
C ALA A 42 -18.56 3.54 20.93
N ASP A 43 -17.75 4.61 20.89
CA ASP A 43 -16.77 4.82 19.80
C ASP A 43 -15.75 3.68 19.76
N ALA A 44 -15.25 3.25 20.92
CA ALA A 44 -14.30 2.14 21.02
C ALA A 44 -14.91 0.81 20.54
N VAL A 45 -16.16 0.52 20.92
CA VAL A 45 -16.85 -0.69 20.46
C VAL A 45 -17.07 -0.67 18.94
N ILE A 46 -17.59 0.45 18.39
CA ILE A 46 -17.83 0.60 16.95
C ILE A 46 -16.51 0.38 16.19
N LEU A 47 -15.45 1.03 16.63
CA LEU A 47 -14.14 0.92 15.99
C LEU A 47 -13.59 -0.50 16.08
N ALA A 48 -13.67 -1.13 17.25
CA ALA A 48 -13.25 -2.52 17.42
C ALA A 48 -13.99 -3.48 16.48
N VAL A 49 -15.32 -3.31 16.35
CA VAL A 49 -16.13 -4.13 15.42
C VAL A 49 -15.69 -3.92 13.97
N ILE A 50 -15.50 -2.67 13.53
CA ILE A 50 -15.05 -2.39 12.16
C ILE A 50 -13.66 -2.99 11.92
N MET A 51 -12.72 -2.82 12.86
CA MET A 51 -11.37 -3.37 12.74
C MET A 51 -11.35 -4.90 12.71
N LEU A 52 -12.15 -5.55 13.56
CA LEU A 52 -12.23 -7.02 13.61
C LEU A 52 -12.85 -7.59 12.32
N LEU A 53 -13.96 -7.01 11.85
CA LEU A 53 -14.60 -7.47 10.61
C LEU A 53 -13.71 -7.24 9.40
N TYR A 54 -13.14 -6.05 9.26
CA TYR A 54 -12.20 -5.76 8.17
C TYR A 54 -10.95 -6.63 8.26
N GLY A 55 -10.36 -6.75 9.45
CA GLY A 55 -9.17 -7.57 9.67
C GLY A 55 -9.41 -9.04 9.30
N ALA A 56 -10.56 -9.60 9.72
CA ALA A 56 -10.92 -10.97 9.35
C ALA A 56 -10.96 -11.17 7.83
N VAL A 57 -11.56 -10.23 7.08
CA VAL A 57 -11.61 -10.29 5.61
C VAL A 57 -10.25 -10.01 4.98
N ALA A 58 -9.47 -9.06 5.53
CA ALA A 58 -8.18 -8.68 4.98
C ALA A 58 -7.09 -9.74 5.17
N PHE A 59 -7.12 -10.49 6.27
CA PHE A 59 -6.18 -11.59 6.52
C PHE A 59 -6.64 -12.94 5.95
N TYR A 60 -7.91 -13.05 5.53
CA TYR A 60 -8.44 -14.28 4.94
C TYR A 60 -7.75 -14.55 3.59
N GLU A 61 -7.23 -15.77 3.42
CA GLU A 61 -6.49 -16.19 2.22
C GLU A 61 -5.41 -15.17 1.78
N LEU A 62 -4.66 -14.63 2.74
CA LEU A 62 -3.61 -13.66 2.46
C LEU A 62 -2.40 -14.32 1.77
N GLY A 63 -2.15 -15.58 2.05
CA GLY A 63 -1.05 -16.38 1.53
C GLY A 63 -0.76 -17.57 2.43
N ASN A 64 0.02 -18.53 1.93
CA ASN A 64 0.45 -19.68 2.70
C ASN A 64 1.33 -19.24 3.88
N THR A 65 1.16 -19.90 5.01
CA THR A 65 1.96 -19.69 6.23
C THR A 65 3.19 -20.61 6.28
N ARG A 66 3.40 -21.40 5.23
CA ARG A 66 4.56 -22.28 5.06
C ARG A 66 5.11 -22.09 3.65
N SER A 67 6.42 -22.08 3.53
CA SER A 67 7.19 -21.94 2.29
C SER A 67 8.61 -22.45 2.59
N PRO A 68 9.44 -22.78 1.61
CA PRO A 68 10.85 -23.02 1.87
C PRO A 68 11.51 -21.79 2.51
N GLU A 69 12.22 -22.00 3.61
CA GLU A 69 12.86 -20.94 4.41
C GLU A 69 14.39 -21.05 4.40
N SER A 70 14.93 -22.22 4.11
CA SER A 70 16.36 -22.43 3.91
C SER A 70 16.75 -22.10 2.47
N PHE A 71 17.91 -21.44 2.27
CA PHE A 71 18.41 -21.08 0.95
C PHE A 71 19.91 -21.36 0.86
N GLU A 72 20.29 -22.16 -0.13
CA GLU A 72 21.68 -22.48 -0.45
C GLU A 72 22.19 -21.65 -1.61
N GLN A 73 23.38 -21.09 -1.48
CA GLN A 73 24.05 -20.40 -2.59
C GLN A 73 24.63 -21.43 -3.56
N MET A 74 24.22 -21.35 -4.83
CA MET A 74 24.51 -22.37 -5.85
C MET A 74 25.66 -22.00 -6.79
N GLU A 75 26.39 -20.91 -6.58
CA GLU A 75 27.51 -20.50 -7.43
C GLU A 75 28.53 -21.63 -7.64
N GLY A 76 28.67 -22.10 -8.89
CA GLY A 76 29.58 -23.18 -9.28
C GLY A 76 29.26 -24.54 -8.65
N ARG A 77 28.11 -24.69 -7.99
CA ARG A 77 27.69 -25.95 -7.32
C ARG A 77 26.72 -26.75 -8.17
N THR A 78 26.63 -28.00 -7.82
CA THR A 78 25.71 -28.98 -8.43
C THR A 78 24.98 -29.70 -7.31
N ALA A 79 23.68 -29.88 -7.44
CA ALA A 79 22.85 -30.72 -6.58
C ALA A 79 22.40 -31.96 -7.35
N THR A 80 22.50 -33.14 -6.72
CA THR A 80 22.06 -34.39 -7.32
C THR A 80 21.00 -35.05 -6.43
N LEU A 81 19.82 -35.23 -7.01
CA LEU A 81 18.70 -35.92 -6.39
C LEU A 81 18.71 -37.40 -6.83
N SER A 82 18.58 -38.32 -5.90
CA SER A 82 18.34 -39.74 -6.15
C SER A 82 16.90 -40.11 -5.80
N LEU A 83 16.23 -40.79 -6.73
CA LEU A 83 14.86 -41.27 -6.61
C LEU A 83 14.85 -42.69 -6.07
N ASP A 84 14.03 -42.97 -5.06
CA ASP A 84 13.86 -44.33 -4.53
C ASP A 84 12.78 -45.08 -5.35
N GLY A 85 13.12 -46.27 -5.90
CA GLY A 85 12.19 -47.19 -6.57
C GLY A 85 11.97 -46.94 -8.07
N ASP A 86 10.88 -47.53 -8.60
CA ASP A 86 10.51 -47.50 -10.04
C ASP A 86 9.56 -46.30 -10.37
N ALA A 87 9.65 -45.23 -9.63
CA ALA A 87 8.84 -44.06 -9.85
C ALA A 87 9.20 -43.39 -11.20
N ALA A 88 8.20 -42.95 -11.95
CA ALA A 88 8.37 -42.22 -13.20
C ALA A 88 8.25 -40.70 -12.94
N PRO A 89 9.37 -39.98 -12.82
CA PRO A 89 9.34 -38.53 -12.61
C PRO A 89 8.81 -37.83 -13.85
N ALA A 90 7.94 -36.85 -13.67
CA ALA A 90 7.34 -36.07 -14.72
C ALA A 90 7.85 -34.61 -14.73
N GLU A 91 8.07 -34.02 -13.57
CA GLU A 91 8.50 -32.64 -13.41
C GLU A 91 9.52 -32.49 -12.29
N LEU A 92 10.54 -31.64 -12.50
CA LEU A 92 11.37 -31.09 -11.44
C LEU A 92 10.78 -29.75 -11.04
N TRP A 93 10.53 -29.56 -9.75
CA TRP A 93 10.08 -28.30 -9.18
C TRP A 93 11.23 -27.63 -8.43
N LEU A 94 11.32 -26.30 -8.58
CA LEU A 94 12.36 -25.49 -7.95
C LEU A 94 11.71 -24.28 -7.27
N PHE A 95 12.25 -23.92 -6.08
CA PHE A 95 11.90 -22.68 -5.40
C PHE A 95 13.09 -21.71 -5.41
N PRO A 96 13.21 -20.84 -6.41
CA PRO A 96 14.26 -19.82 -6.48
C PRO A 96 14.23 -18.84 -5.31
N GLY A 97 15.39 -18.58 -4.72
CA GLY A 97 15.63 -17.52 -3.78
C GLY A 97 16.04 -16.23 -4.48
N VAL A 98 16.93 -15.45 -3.85
CA VAL A 98 17.44 -14.20 -4.40
C VAL A 98 18.64 -14.44 -5.33
N SER A 99 19.03 -13.40 -6.06
CA SER A 99 20.12 -13.37 -7.05
C SER A 99 19.83 -14.18 -8.32
N PRO A 100 20.19 -13.63 -9.52
CA PRO A 100 19.97 -14.32 -10.76
C PRO A 100 21.01 -15.40 -11.03
N GLY A 101 20.62 -16.41 -11.81
CA GLY A 101 21.48 -17.47 -12.30
C GLY A 101 20.75 -18.44 -13.21
N ASP A 102 21.51 -19.28 -13.91
CA ASP A 102 20.96 -20.27 -14.81
C ASP A 102 21.32 -21.68 -14.32
N TYR A 103 20.38 -22.60 -14.49
CA TYR A 103 20.54 -24.01 -14.12
C TYR A 103 20.39 -24.89 -15.37
N GLU A 104 21.31 -25.82 -15.52
CA GLU A 104 21.19 -26.93 -16.43
C GLU A 104 20.71 -28.16 -15.65
N ILE A 105 19.75 -28.86 -16.24
CA ILE A 105 19.10 -30.02 -15.64
C ILE A 105 19.42 -31.22 -16.49
N GLU A 106 20.01 -32.23 -15.83
CA GLU A 106 20.44 -33.48 -16.44
C GLU A 106 19.79 -34.65 -15.69
N VAL A 107 19.58 -35.77 -16.38
CA VAL A 107 19.02 -37.01 -15.80
C VAL A 107 19.91 -38.18 -16.08
N SER A 108 19.83 -39.21 -15.21
CA SER A 108 20.60 -40.45 -15.36
C SER A 108 19.81 -41.66 -14.83
N ALA A 109 20.06 -42.82 -15.41
CA ALA A 109 19.54 -44.09 -14.95
C ALA A 109 20.50 -44.78 -13.96
N ASP A 110 21.80 -44.54 -14.07
CA ASP A 110 22.88 -45.25 -13.36
C ASP A 110 23.64 -44.34 -12.35
N GLY A 111 23.46 -43.02 -12.43
CA GLY A 111 24.16 -42.02 -11.63
C GLY A 111 25.56 -41.67 -12.15
N GLU A 112 26.01 -42.29 -13.26
CA GLU A 112 27.30 -42.05 -13.90
C GLU A 112 27.15 -41.28 -15.22
N SER A 113 26.25 -41.77 -16.07
CA SER A 113 25.99 -41.18 -17.41
C SER A 113 24.81 -40.25 -17.38
N PHE A 114 25.05 -38.92 -17.40
CA PHE A 114 24.02 -37.90 -17.37
C PHE A 114 23.74 -37.35 -18.77
N VAL A 115 22.47 -37.19 -19.08
CA VAL A 115 22.00 -36.58 -20.35
C VAL A 115 21.18 -35.31 -20.05
N PRO A 116 21.29 -34.27 -20.89
CA PRO A 116 20.49 -33.05 -20.71
C PRO A 116 18.99 -33.35 -20.76
N ALA A 117 18.24 -32.78 -19.84
CA ALA A 117 16.78 -32.88 -19.73
C ALA A 117 16.06 -31.53 -19.80
N GLY A 118 16.77 -30.42 -19.54
CA GLY A 118 16.20 -29.09 -19.60
C GLY A 118 17.10 -28.02 -19.01
N SER A 119 16.55 -26.83 -18.86
CA SER A 119 17.20 -25.72 -18.18
C SER A 119 16.16 -24.87 -17.45
N PHE A 120 16.61 -24.17 -16.42
CA PHE A 120 15.78 -23.20 -15.69
C PHE A 120 16.54 -21.89 -15.52
N GLN A 121 15.92 -20.79 -15.92
CA GLN A 121 16.49 -19.45 -15.76
C GLN A 121 15.89 -18.78 -14.51
N GLN A 122 16.72 -18.58 -13.50
CA GLN A 122 16.37 -17.76 -12.33
C GLN A 122 16.69 -16.30 -12.64
N ASP A 123 15.75 -15.60 -13.28
CA ASP A 123 15.85 -14.16 -13.50
C ASP A 123 15.33 -13.38 -12.26
N TYR A 124 15.27 -12.04 -12.38
CA TYR A 124 14.78 -11.20 -11.29
C TYR A 124 13.27 -11.34 -11.01
N VAL A 125 12.51 -11.95 -11.92
CA VAL A 125 11.06 -12.19 -11.79
C VAL A 125 10.77 -13.53 -11.13
N ALA A 126 11.66 -14.51 -11.23
CA ALA A 126 11.49 -15.84 -10.67
C ALA A 126 11.68 -15.91 -9.15
N VAL A 127 12.07 -14.84 -8.50
CA VAL A 127 12.41 -14.80 -7.08
C VAL A 127 11.23 -15.15 -6.16
N LEU A 128 11.46 -16.07 -5.21
CA LEU A 128 10.47 -16.53 -4.22
C LEU A 128 9.15 -16.99 -4.89
N LYS A 129 9.32 -17.77 -5.94
CA LYS A 129 8.23 -18.25 -6.78
C LYS A 129 8.53 -19.65 -7.29
N TRP A 130 7.63 -20.59 -7.06
CA TRP A 130 7.79 -21.92 -7.61
C TRP A 130 7.88 -21.91 -9.13
N GLY A 131 8.80 -22.71 -9.66
CA GLY A 131 8.94 -22.99 -11.08
C GLY A 131 9.06 -24.48 -11.34
N SER A 132 8.80 -24.95 -12.56
CA SER A 132 8.96 -26.36 -12.92
C SER A 132 9.65 -26.53 -14.28
N VAL A 133 10.32 -27.69 -14.41
CA VAL A 133 10.92 -28.16 -15.66
C VAL A 133 10.40 -29.54 -15.96
N PRO A 134 9.78 -29.78 -17.14
CA PRO A 134 9.27 -31.08 -17.51
C PRO A 134 10.41 -32.09 -17.73
N LEU A 135 10.24 -33.32 -17.20
CA LEU A 135 11.17 -34.45 -17.34
C LEU A 135 10.59 -35.59 -18.19
N MET A 136 9.33 -35.47 -18.67
CA MET A 136 8.63 -36.55 -19.39
C MET A 136 9.29 -36.91 -20.74
N GLU A 137 9.98 -35.97 -21.36
CA GLU A 137 10.69 -36.18 -22.64
C GLU A 137 12.12 -36.72 -22.44
N ALA A 138 12.56 -36.83 -21.18
CA ALA A 138 13.88 -37.33 -20.86
C ALA A 138 13.97 -38.86 -21.04
N PRO A 139 15.16 -39.42 -21.39
CA PRO A 139 15.37 -40.86 -21.47
C PRO A 139 15.01 -41.58 -20.18
N GLN A 140 14.21 -42.65 -20.28
CA GLN A 140 13.74 -43.43 -19.15
C GLN A 140 14.55 -44.74 -19.00
N PRO A 141 14.74 -45.30 -17.80
CA PRO A 141 14.26 -44.78 -16.50
C PRO A 141 15.12 -43.63 -15.97
N VAL A 142 14.49 -42.67 -15.29
CA VAL A 142 15.19 -41.60 -14.57
C VAL A 142 15.29 -42.01 -13.09
N ARG A 143 16.50 -42.23 -12.58
CA ARG A 143 16.78 -42.49 -11.17
C ARG A 143 17.54 -41.37 -10.47
N PHE A 144 18.21 -40.53 -11.27
CA PHE A 144 18.96 -39.39 -10.75
C PHE A 144 18.58 -38.14 -11.56
N VAL A 145 18.40 -37.01 -10.85
CA VAL A 145 18.22 -35.68 -11.43
C VAL A 145 19.34 -34.79 -10.93
N ARG A 146 20.11 -34.20 -11.82
CA ARG A 146 21.20 -33.30 -11.48
C ARG A 146 20.81 -31.86 -11.87
N VAL A 147 20.97 -30.93 -10.93
CA VAL A 147 20.76 -29.50 -11.12
C VAL A 147 22.10 -28.81 -10.96
N ARG A 148 22.66 -28.32 -12.05
CA ARG A 148 23.96 -27.65 -12.09
C ARG A 148 23.78 -26.16 -12.31
N CYS A 149 24.28 -25.30 -11.43
CA CYS A 149 24.37 -23.88 -11.67
C CYS A 149 25.41 -23.61 -12.75
N SER A 150 24.98 -23.12 -13.91
CA SER A 150 25.83 -22.84 -15.07
C SER A 150 26.27 -21.37 -15.13
N SER A 151 25.53 -20.46 -14.50
CA SER A 151 25.90 -19.04 -14.43
C SER A 151 25.34 -18.35 -13.18
N GLY A 152 25.97 -17.24 -12.77
CA GLY A 152 25.52 -16.43 -11.65
C GLY A 152 25.84 -17.01 -10.26
N ALA A 153 25.28 -16.36 -9.23
CA ALA A 153 25.39 -16.76 -7.84
C ALA A 153 24.00 -16.82 -7.17
N PRO A 154 23.07 -17.63 -7.75
CA PRO A 154 21.71 -17.70 -7.26
C PRO A 154 21.62 -18.41 -5.91
N PHE A 155 20.62 -18.01 -5.11
CA PHE A 155 20.18 -18.80 -3.95
C PHE A 155 19.00 -19.67 -4.37
N LEU A 156 19.01 -20.94 -3.99
CA LEU A 156 17.95 -21.91 -4.25
C LEU A 156 17.42 -22.41 -2.91
N GLY A 157 16.09 -22.42 -2.74
CA GLY A 157 15.46 -22.85 -1.50
C GLY A 157 15.15 -24.34 -1.50
N GLU A 158 14.39 -24.83 -2.47
CA GLU A 158 13.90 -26.20 -2.44
C GLU A 158 13.86 -26.83 -3.83
N LEU A 159 14.13 -28.13 -3.90
CA LEU A 159 14.01 -28.98 -5.07
C LEU A 159 13.06 -30.14 -4.76
N ALA A 160 12.10 -30.38 -5.63
CA ALA A 160 11.20 -31.51 -5.52
C ALA A 160 10.94 -32.14 -6.89
N VAL A 161 10.66 -33.42 -6.90
CA VAL A 161 10.29 -34.15 -8.13
C VAL A 161 8.85 -34.61 -7.99
N LYS A 162 8.04 -34.37 -9.02
CA LYS A 162 6.66 -34.83 -9.09
C LYS A 162 6.48 -35.88 -10.19
N ASP A 163 5.57 -36.84 -9.96
CA ASP A 163 5.08 -37.74 -10.98
C ASP A 163 4.00 -37.11 -11.87
N ALA A 164 3.53 -37.85 -12.89
CA ALA A 164 2.48 -37.38 -13.79
C ALA A 164 1.10 -37.16 -13.12
N ALA A 165 0.91 -37.69 -11.91
CA ALA A 165 -0.31 -37.44 -11.11
C ALA A 165 -0.17 -36.19 -10.23
N GLY A 166 1.02 -35.54 -10.22
CA GLY A 166 1.32 -34.38 -9.38
C GLY A 166 1.75 -34.75 -7.96
N THR A 167 2.02 -36.03 -7.67
CA THR A 167 2.48 -36.48 -6.35
C THR A 167 3.98 -36.20 -6.19
N VAL A 168 4.38 -35.61 -5.06
CA VAL A 168 5.78 -35.40 -4.72
C VAL A 168 6.43 -36.75 -4.44
N LEU A 169 7.48 -37.08 -5.21
CA LEU A 169 8.23 -38.30 -5.05
C LEU A 169 9.28 -38.16 -3.92
N PRO A 170 9.52 -39.21 -3.11
CA PRO A 170 10.59 -39.17 -2.13
C PRO A 170 11.94 -39.13 -2.86
N VAL A 171 12.77 -38.18 -2.48
CA VAL A 171 14.11 -37.97 -3.05
C VAL A 171 15.15 -37.87 -1.93
N ARG A 172 16.40 -38.25 -2.23
CA ARG A 172 17.56 -37.90 -1.42
C ARG A 172 18.45 -36.97 -2.19
N CYS A 173 18.87 -35.88 -1.58
CA CYS A 173 19.76 -34.89 -2.20
C CYS A 173 21.14 -34.90 -1.52
N ASP A 174 22.19 -34.74 -2.32
CA ASP A 174 23.57 -34.58 -1.83
C ASP A 174 23.78 -33.25 -1.08
N ILE A 175 22.88 -32.29 -1.30
CA ILE A 175 22.72 -31.04 -0.51
C ILE A 175 21.39 -31.15 0.24
N PRO A 176 21.34 -31.67 1.47
CA PRO A 176 20.08 -31.99 2.16
C PRO A 176 19.14 -30.81 2.32
N ALA A 177 19.68 -29.60 2.54
CA ALA A 177 18.92 -28.37 2.69
C ALA A 177 18.12 -27.92 1.44
N LEU A 178 18.32 -28.58 0.29
CA LEU A 178 17.53 -28.36 -0.92
C LEU A 178 16.36 -29.34 -1.08
N CYS A 179 16.16 -30.27 -0.15
CA CYS A 179 15.11 -31.28 -0.23
C CYS A 179 14.52 -31.64 1.15
N ASP A 180 14.68 -30.80 2.16
CA ASP A 180 14.22 -31.05 3.53
C ASP A 180 12.87 -30.39 3.86
N GLU A 181 12.35 -29.55 2.96
CA GLU A 181 11.09 -28.85 3.10
C GLU A 181 10.04 -29.28 2.05
N ASN A 182 10.12 -30.52 1.54
CA ASN A 182 9.23 -31.05 0.49
C ASN A 182 7.73 -31.02 0.86
N ASP A 183 7.38 -30.90 2.13
CA ASP A 183 6.01 -30.72 2.62
C ASP A 183 5.47 -29.30 2.36
N THR A 184 6.32 -28.37 1.90
CA THR A 184 5.94 -27.03 1.47
C THR A 184 5.58 -26.96 -0.01
N VAL A 185 5.87 -28.01 -0.79
CA VAL A 185 5.61 -28.08 -2.24
C VAL A 185 4.11 -28.03 -2.51
N PRO A 186 3.59 -26.99 -3.19
CA PRO A 186 2.16 -26.85 -3.38
C PRO A 186 1.64 -27.82 -4.45
N GLU A 187 0.35 -28.16 -4.38
CA GLU A 187 -0.30 -28.91 -5.47
C GLU A 187 -0.26 -28.13 -6.78
N LYS A 188 -0.46 -26.81 -6.70
CA LYS A 188 -0.48 -25.88 -7.83
C LYS A 188 0.24 -24.58 -7.47
N MET A 189 0.98 -24.03 -8.43
CA MET A 189 1.60 -22.72 -8.31
C MET A 189 0.56 -21.61 -8.47
N ASP A 190 0.44 -20.73 -7.48
CA ASP A 190 -0.40 -19.52 -7.54
C ASP A 190 0.13 -18.42 -6.61
N PHE A 191 -0.59 -17.31 -6.50
CA PHE A 191 -0.17 -16.19 -5.65
C PHE A 191 -0.17 -16.51 -4.13
N HIS A 192 -0.83 -17.60 -3.68
CA HIS A 192 -0.79 -17.99 -2.26
C HIS A 192 0.55 -18.58 -1.85
N ASN A 193 1.31 -19.14 -2.80
CA ASN A 193 2.59 -19.81 -2.55
C ASN A 193 3.78 -19.14 -3.27
N SER A 194 3.56 -18.03 -3.94
CA SER A 194 4.56 -17.35 -4.76
C SER A 194 4.40 -15.83 -4.70
N THR A 195 5.47 -15.11 -4.99
CA THR A 195 5.41 -13.65 -5.18
C THR A 195 4.64 -13.29 -6.44
N TYR A 196 3.98 -12.16 -6.43
CA TYR A 196 3.36 -11.57 -7.62
C TYR A 196 3.60 -10.06 -7.67
N PHE A 197 3.59 -9.48 -8.87
CA PHE A 197 3.80 -8.07 -9.13
C PHE A 197 5.05 -7.51 -8.41
N ASP A 198 4.94 -6.39 -7.67
CA ASP A 198 6.05 -5.71 -7.01
C ASP A 198 6.60 -6.45 -5.77
N GLU A 199 5.98 -7.55 -5.34
CA GLU A 199 6.52 -8.40 -4.26
C GLU A 199 7.91 -8.93 -4.60
N ILE A 200 8.19 -9.19 -5.89
CA ILE A 200 9.52 -9.61 -6.36
C ILE A 200 10.64 -8.63 -6.00
N TYR A 201 10.31 -7.36 -5.76
CA TYR A 201 11.24 -6.32 -5.32
C TYR A 201 11.28 -6.19 -3.80
N HIS A 202 10.11 -6.09 -3.17
CA HIS A 202 10.02 -5.69 -1.77
C HIS A 202 10.15 -6.87 -0.79
N ALA A 203 9.53 -8.03 -1.07
CA ALA A 203 9.70 -9.23 -0.26
C ALA A 203 11.15 -9.74 -0.34
N ARG A 204 11.73 -9.74 -1.55
CA ARG A 204 13.15 -10.02 -1.77
C ARG A 204 14.04 -9.13 -0.91
N THR A 205 13.84 -7.82 -0.97
CA THR A 205 14.68 -6.86 -0.23
C THR A 205 14.51 -7.00 1.28
N ALA A 206 13.33 -7.41 1.77
CA ALA A 206 13.15 -7.74 3.17
C ALA A 206 14.06 -8.90 3.60
N TRP A 207 14.13 -9.96 2.81
CA TRP A 207 15.05 -11.08 3.04
C TRP A 207 16.52 -10.62 2.99
N GLU A 208 16.89 -9.83 1.99
CA GLU A 208 18.25 -9.29 1.82
C GLU A 208 18.67 -8.45 3.03
N HIS A 209 17.78 -7.58 3.55
CA HIS A 209 18.01 -6.79 4.76
C HIS A 209 18.22 -7.65 6.00
N LEU A 210 17.43 -8.70 6.18
CA LEU A 210 17.53 -9.59 7.34
C LEU A 210 18.82 -10.41 7.31
N ASN A 211 19.28 -10.80 6.14
CA ASN A 211 20.47 -11.64 5.96
C ASN A 211 21.76 -10.86 5.72
N GLY A 212 21.72 -9.52 5.74
CA GLY A 212 22.91 -8.68 5.51
C GLY A 212 23.45 -8.78 4.08
N VAL A 213 22.58 -9.09 3.12
CA VAL A 213 22.88 -9.09 1.70
C VAL A 213 22.60 -7.70 1.13
N TRP A 214 23.41 -7.26 0.14
CA TRP A 214 23.18 -5.98 -0.52
C TRP A 214 21.82 -6.00 -1.24
N PRO A 215 20.93 -5.02 -0.96
CA PRO A 215 19.57 -5.04 -1.49
C PRO A 215 19.52 -4.80 -3.01
N TYR A 216 18.67 -5.55 -3.68
CA TYR A 216 18.39 -5.37 -5.11
C TYR A 216 17.57 -4.11 -5.37
N GLU A 217 16.49 -3.92 -4.62
CA GLU A 217 15.62 -2.76 -4.78
C GLU A 217 16.14 -1.58 -3.94
N ILE A 218 16.87 -0.68 -4.59
CA ILE A 218 17.47 0.53 -4.01
C ILE A 218 16.86 1.83 -4.57
N SER A 219 15.79 1.73 -5.37
CA SER A 219 15.13 2.90 -5.98
C SER A 219 14.16 3.64 -5.04
N HIS A 220 13.93 3.10 -3.84
CA HIS A 220 13.12 3.70 -2.79
C HIS A 220 13.86 3.68 -1.45
N PRO A 221 13.52 4.59 -0.52
CA PRO A 221 14.10 4.58 0.82
C PRO A 221 13.88 3.25 1.55
N PRO A 222 14.75 2.87 2.52
CA PRO A 222 14.74 1.53 3.09
C PRO A 222 13.61 1.24 4.07
N LEU A 223 13.16 2.23 4.88
CA LEU A 223 12.30 2.00 6.05
C LEU A 223 11.01 1.23 5.75
N GLY A 224 10.39 1.47 4.59
CA GLY A 224 9.18 0.70 4.21
C GLY A 224 9.45 -0.80 4.10
N LYS A 225 10.63 -1.19 3.60
CA LYS A 225 11.06 -2.58 3.49
C LYS A 225 11.48 -3.16 4.84
N GLU A 226 12.01 -2.35 5.75
CA GLU A 226 12.30 -2.74 7.14
C GLU A 226 11.00 -3.02 7.92
N ILE A 227 9.94 -2.19 7.72
CA ILE A 227 8.63 -2.45 8.31
C ILE A 227 8.03 -3.75 7.74
N LEU A 228 8.20 -4.00 6.44
CA LEU A 228 7.78 -5.24 5.82
C LEU A 228 8.52 -6.43 6.45
N SER A 229 9.83 -6.31 6.69
CA SER A 229 10.65 -7.35 7.31
C SER A 229 10.15 -7.79 8.69
N LEU A 230 9.41 -6.96 9.42
CA LEU A 230 8.82 -7.35 10.72
C LEU A 230 7.82 -8.51 10.56
N GLY A 231 7.05 -8.53 9.48
CA GLY A 231 6.15 -9.65 9.18
C GLY A 231 6.93 -10.93 8.86
N VAL A 232 8.02 -10.81 8.11
CA VAL A 232 8.93 -11.93 7.82
C VAL A 232 9.59 -12.45 9.09
N LEU A 233 10.02 -11.59 10.00
CA LEU A 233 10.59 -11.98 11.30
C LEU A 233 9.61 -12.75 12.19
N LEU A 234 8.31 -12.44 12.09
CA LEU A 234 7.27 -13.04 12.93
C LEU A 234 6.72 -14.35 12.35
N PHE A 235 6.64 -14.47 11.03
CA PHE A 235 5.93 -15.55 10.34
C PHE A 235 6.77 -16.27 9.28
N GLY A 236 8.09 -16.08 9.29
CA GLY A 236 9.00 -16.67 8.31
C GLY A 236 8.96 -15.98 6.94
N MET A 237 9.83 -16.44 6.04
CA MET A 237 9.87 -15.99 4.63
C MET A 237 8.77 -16.67 3.82
N THR A 238 7.54 -16.45 4.22
CA THR A 238 6.32 -17.04 3.64
C THR A 238 5.45 -15.98 2.98
N PRO A 239 4.57 -16.33 2.03
CA PRO A 239 3.62 -15.39 1.44
C PRO A 239 2.78 -14.64 2.48
N PHE A 240 2.33 -15.32 3.53
CA PHE A 240 1.68 -14.67 4.66
C PHE A 240 2.62 -13.71 5.39
N GLY A 241 3.87 -14.12 5.64
CA GLY A 241 4.85 -13.33 6.38
C GLY A 241 5.15 -12.00 5.70
N TRP A 242 5.48 -12.00 4.40
CA TRP A 242 5.81 -10.73 3.72
C TRP A 242 4.61 -9.83 3.44
N ARG A 243 3.34 -10.35 3.44
CA ARG A 243 2.11 -9.56 3.28
C ARG A 243 1.55 -9.06 4.62
N PHE A 244 1.92 -9.70 5.74
CA PHE A 244 1.34 -9.44 7.07
C PHE A 244 1.44 -7.97 7.48
N SER A 245 2.64 -7.38 7.43
CA SER A 245 2.87 -6.01 7.89
C SER A 245 2.02 -5.00 7.11
N GLY A 246 1.94 -5.13 5.79
CA GLY A 246 1.09 -4.29 4.94
C GLY A 246 -0.38 -4.38 5.34
N THR A 247 -0.90 -5.60 5.49
CA THR A 247 -2.29 -5.85 5.89
C THR A 247 -2.59 -5.30 7.29
N LEU A 248 -1.67 -5.47 8.25
CA LEU A 248 -1.80 -4.89 9.59
C LEU A 248 -1.88 -3.36 9.55
N PHE A 249 -1.01 -2.71 8.77
CA PHE A 249 -1.05 -1.25 8.60
C PHE A 249 -2.35 -0.80 7.93
N GLY A 250 -2.91 -1.59 7.00
CA GLY A 250 -4.25 -1.35 6.46
C GLY A 250 -5.33 -1.35 7.53
N VAL A 251 -5.32 -2.32 8.44
CA VAL A 251 -6.24 -2.34 9.61
C VAL A 251 -6.00 -1.13 10.51
N LEU A 252 -4.74 -0.75 10.76
CA LEU A 252 -4.38 0.38 11.61
C LEU A 252 -4.70 1.75 10.99
N MET A 253 -4.91 1.86 9.69
CA MET A 253 -5.42 3.09 9.06
C MET A 253 -6.84 3.42 9.53
N LEU A 254 -7.67 2.42 9.83
CA LEU A 254 -9.06 2.62 10.24
C LEU A 254 -9.21 3.46 11.52
N PRO A 255 -8.52 3.12 12.64
CA PRO A 255 -8.60 3.95 13.84
C PRO A 255 -8.02 5.36 13.64
N VAL A 256 -6.96 5.51 12.84
CA VAL A 256 -6.38 6.85 12.57
C VAL A 256 -7.38 7.72 11.81
N LEU A 257 -8.04 7.17 10.76
CA LEU A 257 -9.08 7.87 10.02
C LEU A 257 -10.28 8.20 10.91
N TYR A 258 -10.75 7.22 11.72
CA TYR A 258 -11.84 7.43 12.66
C TYR A 258 -11.56 8.61 13.62
N LEU A 259 -10.35 8.65 14.20
CA LEU A 259 -9.91 9.71 15.08
C LEU A 259 -9.87 11.07 14.39
N LEU A 260 -9.37 11.13 13.16
CA LEU A 260 -9.33 12.37 12.38
C LEU A 260 -10.75 12.87 12.06
N LEU A 261 -11.64 11.99 11.60
CA LEU A 261 -13.05 12.32 11.37
C LEU A 261 -13.75 12.76 12.66
N LYS A 262 -13.45 12.09 13.78
CA LYS A 262 -13.98 12.45 15.11
C LYS A 262 -13.53 13.84 15.56
N ARG A 263 -12.26 14.18 15.36
CA ARG A 263 -11.70 15.50 15.65
C ARG A 263 -12.31 16.58 14.75
N LEU A 264 -12.46 16.29 13.46
CA LEU A 264 -13.04 17.25 12.50
C LEU A 264 -14.53 17.49 12.74
N PHE A 265 -15.33 16.44 12.91
CA PHE A 265 -16.79 16.52 12.80
C PHE A 265 -17.55 16.15 14.09
N GLY A 266 -16.87 15.56 15.08
CA GLY A 266 -17.51 15.10 16.31
C GLY A 266 -18.59 14.05 16.08
N GLY A 267 -19.33 13.69 17.13
CA GLY A 267 -20.32 12.62 17.07
C GLY A 267 -19.66 11.25 16.82
N ARG A 268 -20.43 10.23 16.52
CA ARG A 268 -19.93 8.87 16.23
C ARG A 268 -20.32 8.41 14.82
N GLU A 269 -21.36 8.99 14.26
CA GLU A 269 -21.97 8.54 13.01
C GLU A 269 -21.06 8.81 11.81
N VAL A 270 -20.57 10.05 11.67
CA VAL A 270 -19.68 10.44 10.55
C VAL A 270 -18.35 9.68 10.61
N PRO A 271 -17.67 9.58 11.79
CA PRO A 271 -16.49 8.71 11.91
C PRO A 271 -16.76 7.25 11.53
N ALA A 272 -17.86 6.66 12.01
CA ALA A 272 -18.20 5.27 11.73
C ALA A 272 -18.44 5.04 10.23
N LEU A 273 -19.32 5.84 9.59
CA LEU A 273 -19.64 5.71 8.17
C LEU A 273 -18.42 5.95 7.27
N GLY A 274 -17.62 6.99 7.57
CA GLY A 274 -16.39 7.26 6.82
C GLY A 274 -15.36 6.13 6.96
N THR A 275 -15.22 5.55 8.15
CA THR A 275 -14.31 4.41 8.36
C THR A 275 -14.78 3.15 7.63
N VAL A 276 -16.09 2.90 7.59
CA VAL A 276 -16.67 1.79 6.79
C VAL A 276 -16.44 2.03 5.29
N VAL A 277 -16.55 3.28 4.80
CA VAL A 277 -16.26 3.59 3.40
C VAL A 277 -14.78 3.32 3.06
N LEU A 278 -13.84 3.66 3.95
CA LEU A 278 -12.42 3.30 3.77
C LEU A 278 -12.23 1.77 3.78
N ALA A 279 -12.86 1.07 4.72
CA ALA A 279 -12.81 -0.39 4.79
C ALA A 279 -13.38 -1.08 3.53
N ALA A 280 -14.32 -0.41 2.84
CA ALA A 280 -14.91 -0.87 1.59
C ALA A 280 -14.20 -0.34 0.34
N ASP A 281 -13.10 0.42 0.48
CA ASP A 281 -12.34 0.90 -0.67
C ASP A 281 -11.48 -0.23 -1.26
N PHE A 282 -11.57 -0.41 -2.57
CA PHE A 282 -10.86 -1.46 -3.30
C PHE A 282 -9.36 -1.25 -3.27
N MET A 283 -8.91 -0.01 -3.48
CA MET A 283 -7.49 0.34 -3.45
C MET A 283 -6.91 0.09 -2.05
N HIS A 284 -7.59 0.52 -0.99
CA HIS A 284 -7.17 0.26 0.38
C HIS A 284 -7.05 -1.24 0.65
N PHE A 285 -8.04 -2.05 0.28
CA PHE A 285 -8.03 -3.49 0.49
C PHE A 285 -6.92 -4.19 -0.31
N THR A 286 -6.84 -3.94 -1.62
CA THR A 286 -5.88 -4.64 -2.49
C THR A 286 -4.44 -4.20 -2.22
N GLN A 287 -4.21 -2.88 -2.06
CA GLN A 287 -2.85 -2.34 -1.89
C GLN A 287 -2.25 -2.67 -0.52
N THR A 288 -3.08 -2.90 0.50
CA THR A 288 -2.57 -3.30 1.81
C THR A 288 -2.31 -4.80 1.94
N ARG A 289 -2.84 -5.62 1.02
CA ARG A 289 -2.64 -7.09 1.01
C ARG A 289 -1.46 -7.55 0.17
N ILE A 290 -0.85 -6.68 -0.61
CA ILE A 290 0.37 -6.96 -1.36
C ILE A 290 1.60 -6.43 -0.61
N ALA A 291 2.72 -7.13 -0.68
CA ALA A 291 3.96 -6.70 -0.05
C ALA A 291 4.62 -5.53 -0.82
N THR A 292 4.10 -4.32 -0.62
CA THR A 292 4.64 -3.08 -1.16
C THR A 292 4.82 -2.03 -0.07
N ILE A 293 5.56 -0.96 -0.39
CA ILE A 293 5.87 0.11 0.58
C ILE A 293 4.85 1.24 0.61
N ASP A 294 3.88 1.26 -0.32
CA ASP A 294 2.87 2.30 -0.45
C ASP A 294 2.02 2.44 0.81
N THR A 295 1.59 1.31 1.35
CA THR A 295 0.76 1.21 2.55
C THR A 295 1.34 1.98 3.72
N TYR A 296 2.64 1.82 3.99
CA TYR A 296 3.31 2.51 5.10
C TYR A 296 3.37 4.01 4.86
N GLY A 297 3.67 4.43 3.62
CA GLY A 297 3.64 5.84 3.22
C GLY A 297 2.28 6.48 3.48
N VAL A 298 1.19 5.83 3.06
CA VAL A 298 -0.19 6.33 3.25
C VAL A 298 -0.58 6.38 4.72
N PHE A 299 -0.23 5.36 5.50
CA PHE A 299 -0.46 5.34 6.94
C PHE A 299 0.19 6.53 7.65
N PHE A 300 1.47 6.80 7.36
CA PHE A 300 2.17 7.94 7.96
C PHE A 300 1.61 9.27 7.47
N ILE A 301 1.19 9.40 6.21
CA ILE A 301 0.51 10.59 5.69
C ILE A 301 -0.78 10.85 6.50
N LEU A 302 -1.56 9.83 6.76
CA LEU A 302 -2.78 9.97 7.56
C LEU A 302 -2.49 10.43 9.00
N LEU A 303 -1.44 9.89 9.63
CA LEU A 303 -0.96 10.34 10.95
C LEU A 303 -0.47 11.79 10.92
N MET A 304 0.29 12.20 9.89
CA MET A 304 0.73 13.59 9.71
C MET A 304 -0.47 14.55 9.78
N TYR A 305 -1.53 14.26 9.02
CA TYR A 305 -2.71 15.12 8.97
C TYR A 305 -3.55 15.05 10.24
N LEU A 306 -3.62 13.91 10.93
CA LEU A 306 -4.25 13.81 12.25
C LEU A 306 -3.54 14.73 13.26
N PHE A 307 -2.22 14.63 13.38
CA PHE A 307 -1.46 15.39 14.35
C PHE A 307 -1.33 16.87 13.97
N MET A 308 -1.28 17.18 12.67
CA MET A 308 -1.33 18.58 12.20
C MET A 308 -2.68 19.22 12.57
N TRP A 309 -3.81 18.50 12.38
CA TRP A 309 -5.11 19.04 12.79
C TRP A 309 -5.19 19.30 14.29
N ILE A 310 -4.69 18.37 15.12
CA ILE A 310 -4.64 18.55 16.58
C ILE A 310 -3.79 19.77 16.93
N TRP A 311 -2.63 19.94 16.29
CA TRP A 311 -1.77 21.10 16.50
C TRP A 311 -2.45 22.41 16.07
N LEU A 312 -3.12 22.45 14.95
CA LEU A 312 -3.85 23.65 14.46
C LEU A 312 -4.99 24.06 15.43
N GLU A 313 -5.57 23.13 16.17
CA GLU A 313 -6.61 23.39 17.16
C GLU A 313 -6.09 23.74 18.55
N GLU A 314 -5.08 23.01 19.02
CA GLU A 314 -4.65 23.04 20.42
C GLU A 314 -3.25 23.67 20.62
N GLU A 315 -2.48 23.86 19.55
CA GLU A 315 -1.09 24.36 19.55
C GLU A 315 -0.15 23.57 20.50
N LYS A 316 -0.46 22.31 20.75
CA LYS A 316 0.32 21.45 21.64
C LYS A 316 1.61 21.00 20.95
N THR A 317 2.74 21.22 21.61
CA THR A 317 4.07 20.83 21.09
C THR A 317 4.18 19.34 20.77
N TRP A 318 3.56 18.47 21.59
CA TRP A 318 3.58 17.03 21.34
C TRP A 318 2.90 16.64 20.01
N ALA A 319 1.83 17.35 19.64
CA ALA A 319 1.14 17.07 18.36
C ALA A 319 2.03 17.46 17.17
N LEU A 320 2.75 18.60 17.26
CA LEU A 320 3.72 19.01 16.25
C LEU A 320 4.88 18.03 16.17
N ALA A 321 5.36 17.52 17.32
CA ALA A 321 6.44 16.52 17.38
C ALA A 321 6.01 15.19 16.72
N LEU A 322 4.81 14.69 17.02
CA LEU A 322 4.27 13.47 16.40
C LEU A 322 3.97 13.66 14.91
N CYS A 323 3.57 14.86 14.49
CA CYS A 323 3.44 15.21 13.08
C CYS A 323 4.80 15.10 12.35
N GLY A 324 5.86 15.69 12.94
CA GLY A 324 7.22 15.62 12.40
C GLY A 324 7.81 14.20 12.42
N LEU A 325 7.54 13.43 13.48
CA LEU A 325 7.91 12.01 13.54
C LEU A 325 7.25 11.23 12.39
N SER A 326 5.93 11.40 12.21
CA SER A 326 5.19 10.76 11.13
C SER A 326 5.69 11.18 9.75
N PHE A 327 6.09 12.45 9.60
CA PHE A 327 6.72 12.95 8.37
C PHE A 327 8.07 12.26 8.10
N GLY A 328 8.93 12.13 9.10
CA GLY A 328 10.21 11.43 8.97
C GLY A 328 10.04 9.96 8.59
N LEU A 329 9.13 9.25 9.27
CA LEU A 329 8.81 7.85 8.99
C LEU A 329 8.19 7.67 7.59
N GLY A 330 7.30 8.57 7.18
CA GLY A 330 6.69 8.55 5.85
C GLY A 330 7.71 8.80 4.74
N ALA A 331 8.55 9.81 4.87
CA ALA A 331 9.59 10.15 3.90
C ALA A 331 10.66 9.06 3.78
N ALA A 332 11.04 8.41 4.90
CA ALA A 332 11.97 7.29 4.92
C ALA A 332 11.37 5.98 4.38
N SER A 333 10.03 5.87 4.32
CA SER A 333 9.33 4.74 3.72
C SER A 333 9.12 4.93 2.21
N LYS A 334 8.67 6.12 1.79
CA LYS A 334 8.45 6.48 0.38
C LYS A 334 8.47 8.00 0.19
N TRP A 335 9.12 8.48 -0.87
CA TRP A 335 9.23 9.93 -1.15
C TRP A 335 7.89 10.65 -1.36
N THR A 336 6.80 9.92 -1.59
CA THR A 336 5.45 10.53 -1.59
C THR A 336 5.08 11.17 -0.25
N GLY A 337 5.71 10.76 0.86
CA GLY A 337 5.62 11.43 2.15
C GLY A 337 6.07 12.90 2.12
N LEU A 338 7.02 13.26 1.24
CA LEU A 338 7.48 14.64 1.06
C LEU A 338 6.38 15.52 0.47
N TYR A 339 5.49 14.97 -0.38
CA TYR A 339 4.34 15.71 -0.93
C TYR A 339 3.38 16.12 0.19
N ALA A 340 3.12 15.23 1.13
CA ALA A 340 2.36 15.56 2.34
C ALA A 340 3.02 16.68 3.14
N GLY A 341 4.34 16.64 3.30
CA GLY A 341 5.13 17.66 3.98
C GLY A 341 4.94 19.06 3.39
N LEU A 342 4.87 19.19 2.06
CA LEU A 342 4.54 20.48 1.42
C LEU A 342 3.16 20.99 1.85
N GLY A 343 2.15 20.11 1.88
CA GLY A 343 0.81 20.46 2.36
C GLY A 343 0.80 20.91 3.83
N LEU A 344 1.55 20.23 4.69
CA LEU A 344 1.73 20.62 6.10
C LEU A 344 2.38 21.98 6.23
N GLY A 345 3.41 22.28 5.42
CA GLY A 345 4.09 23.57 5.38
C GLY A 345 3.14 24.70 5.01
N VAL A 346 2.27 24.49 4.00
CA VAL A 346 1.24 25.48 3.62
C VAL A 346 0.23 25.69 4.76
N LEU A 347 -0.25 24.63 5.41
CA LEU A 347 -1.18 24.73 6.54
C LEU A 347 -0.57 25.50 7.71
N TRP A 348 0.70 25.21 8.04
CA TRP A 348 1.46 25.90 9.07
C TRP A 348 1.61 27.38 8.75
N LEU A 349 1.97 27.72 7.51
CA LEU A 349 2.14 29.10 7.05
C LEU A 349 0.82 29.87 7.15
N LEU A 350 -0.28 29.30 6.65
CA LEU A 350 -1.60 29.92 6.72
C LEU A 350 -2.07 30.18 8.16
N HIS A 351 -1.77 29.25 9.09
CA HIS A 351 -2.06 29.45 10.51
C HIS A 351 -1.34 30.69 11.07
N TRP A 352 -0.02 30.83 10.82
CA TRP A 352 0.75 31.97 11.32
C TRP A 352 0.38 33.28 10.63
N ILE A 353 0.13 33.28 9.31
CA ILE A 353 -0.39 34.46 8.61
C ILE A 353 -1.69 34.93 9.26
N GLY A 354 -2.61 34.00 9.55
CA GLY A 354 -3.87 34.32 10.23
C GLY A 354 -3.63 34.96 11.60
N LYS A 355 -2.69 34.44 12.40
CA LYS A 355 -2.33 35.04 13.71
C LYS A 355 -1.77 36.45 13.58
N PHE A 356 -0.83 36.68 12.66
CA PHE A 356 -0.25 37.99 12.42
C PHE A 356 -1.29 39.01 11.95
N LEU A 357 -2.17 38.62 11.03
CA LEU A 357 -3.25 39.50 10.56
C LEU A 357 -4.23 39.85 11.70
N SER A 358 -4.62 38.90 12.52
CA SER A 358 -5.49 39.13 13.68
C SER A 358 -4.85 40.03 14.71
N ALA A 359 -3.56 39.87 15.00
CA ALA A 359 -2.82 40.74 15.92
C ALA A 359 -2.75 42.19 15.42
N ARG A 360 -2.55 42.39 14.09
CA ARG A 360 -2.51 43.70 13.47
C ARG A 360 -3.89 44.39 13.50
N SER A 361 -4.96 43.63 13.25
CA SER A 361 -6.34 44.19 13.29
C SER A 361 -6.71 44.64 14.68
N SER A 362 -6.29 43.93 15.73
CA SER A 362 -6.55 44.28 17.13
C SER A 362 -5.82 45.56 17.57
N CYS A 363 -4.74 45.95 16.86
CA CYS A 363 -3.97 47.15 17.16
C CYS A 363 -4.62 48.44 16.61
N HIS A 364 -5.54 48.32 15.62
CA HIS A 364 -6.18 49.47 14.97
C HIS A 364 -7.52 49.88 15.62
N THR A 365 -8.08 49.13 16.54
CA THR A 365 -9.34 49.43 17.26
C THR A 365 -9.08 50.01 18.66
N GLU A 366 -8.31 51.08 18.75
CA GLU A 366 -7.91 51.67 20.05
C GLU A 366 -8.99 52.49 20.77
N ALA A 367 -10.21 52.66 20.23
CA ALA A 367 -11.22 53.54 20.78
C ALA A 367 -12.12 52.95 21.88
N ASP A 368 -12.16 51.60 22.08
CA ASP A 368 -13.05 50.94 23.07
C ASP A 368 -12.30 49.80 23.83
N ARG A 369 -11.27 50.12 24.61
CA ARG A 369 -10.59 49.14 25.45
C ARG A 369 -11.27 48.96 26.80
N PRO A 370 -11.61 47.71 27.22
CA PRO A 370 -11.82 47.38 28.64
C PRO A 370 -10.51 47.61 29.40
N LYS A 371 -10.61 48.01 30.68
CA LYS A 371 -9.46 48.39 31.52
C LYS A 371 -8.41 47.28 31.79
N ASP A 372 -8.72 46.05 31.46
CA ASP A 372 -7.80 44.90 31.53
C ASP A 372 -7.75 44.17 30.16
N PRO A 373 -6.78 44.45 29.26
CA PRO A 373 -6.62 43.69 28.07
C PRO A 373 -6.14 42.26 28.42
N PRO A 374 -6.72 41.20 27.83
CA PRO A 374 -6.12 39.88 27.95
C PRO A 374 -4.68 39.97 27.43
N VAL A 375 -3.73 39.51 28.24
CA VAL A 375 -2.31 39.45 27.89
C VAL A 375 -2.16 38.49 26.72
N SER A 376 -2.35 39.00 25.49
CA SER A 376 -2.04 38.26 24.27
C SER A 376 -0.51 38.09 24.22
N ALA A 377 -0.03 36.87 24.39
CA ALA A 377 1.39 36.58 24.22
C ALA A 377 1.89 37.17 22.90
N PRO A 378 3.05 37.85 22.88
CA PRO A 378 3.56 38.49 21.67
C PRO A 378 3.72 37.45 20.56
N VAL A 379 3.04 37.68 19.43
CA VAL A 379 2.96 36.71 18.30
C VAL A 379 4.33 36.36 17.74
N LEU A 380 5.25 37.35 17.66
CA LEU A 380 6.58 37.13 17.09
C LEU A 380 7.47 36.16 17.90
N PRO A 381 7.62 36.27 19.23
CA PRO A 381 8.35 35.29 20.01
C PRO A 381 7.74 33.88 19.95
N ALA A 382 6.41 33.76 19.95
CA ALA A 382 5.72 32.49 19.81
C ALA A 382 5.99 31.88 18.42
N PHE A 383 5.98 32.68 17.36
CA PHE A 383 6.33 32.27 16.00
C PHE A 383 7.79 31.76 15.94
N LEU A 384 8.76 32.56 16.44
CA LEU A 384 10.19 32.19 16.40
C LEU A 384 10.45 30.89 17.19
N LYS A 385 9.83 30.73 18.36
CA LYS A 385 9.88 29.46 19.13
C LYS A 385 9.34 28.30 18.28
N ASN A 386 8.21 28.50 17.59
CA ASN A 386 7.59 27.45 16.78
C ASN A 386 8.45 27.12 15.55
N VAL A 387 9.11 28.11 14.91
CA VAL A 387 10.11 27.89 13.85
C VAL A 387 11.24 26.99 14.38
N GLY A 388 11.78 27.29 15.55
CA GLY A 388 12.81 26.45 16.17
C GLY A 388 12.35 25.00 16.40
N LEU A 389 11.11 24.81 16.87
CA LEU A 389 10.51 23.49 17.02
C LEU A 389 10.32 22.79 15.66
N CYS A 390 9.91 23.53 14.62
CA CYS A 390 9.78 22.97 13.29
C CYS A 390 11.13 22.53 12.71
N LEU A 391 12.21 23.27 12.94
CA LEU A 391 13.55 22.83 12.53
C LEU A 391 13.93 21.50 13.20
N VAL A 392 13.63 21.34 14.49
CA VAL A 392 13.91 20.08 15.19
C VAL A 392 13.03 18.94 14.66
N PHE A 393 11.71 19.15 14.56
CA PHE A 393 10.76 18.07 14.27
C PHE A 393 10.61 17.74 12.78
N PHE A 394 10.80 18.71 11.88
CA PHE A 394 10.64 18.50 10.42
C PHE A 394 11.95 18.52 9.62
N VAL A 395 13.09 18.80 10.27
CA VAL A 395 14.40 18.71 9.62
C VAL A 395 15.28 17.71 10.36
N VAL A 396 15.69 18.02 11.61
CA VAL A 396 16.66 17.19 12.34
C VAL A 396 16.12 15.77 12.55
N LEU A 397 14.93 15.63 13.13
CA LEU A 397 14.34 14.32 13.41
C LEU A 397 14.11 13.48 12.14
N PRO A 398 13.51 13.99 11.06
CA PRO A 398 13.40 13.25 9.80
C PRO A 398 14.74 12.87 9.19
N CYS A 399 15.74 13.75 9.21
CA CYS A 399 17.10 13.43 8.74
C CYS A 399 17.72 12.28 9.53
N LEU A 400 17.55 12.25 10.85
CA LEU A 400 18.04 11.15 11.69
C LEU A 400 17.31 9.83 11.36
N ILE A 401 15.97 9.85 11.29
CA ILE A 401 15.18 8.67 10.93
C ILE A 401 15.62 8.15 9.56
N TYR A 402 15.71 9.03 8.59
CA TYR A 402 16.10 8.69 7.22
C TYR A 402 17.53 8.13 7.17
N TYR A 403 18.47 8.75 7.87
CA TYR A 403 19.87 8.30 7.95
C TYR A 403 19.99 6.91 8.56
N PHE A 404 19.33 6.67 9.70
CA PHE A 404 19.41 5.38 10.38
C PHE A 404 18.58 4.27 9.69
N SER A 405 17.63 4.59 8.82
CA SER A 405 16.97 3.58 8.00
C SER A 405 17.90 2.89 6.99
N TYR A 406 19.13 3.38 6.80
CA TYR A 406 20.16 2.74 5.96
C TYR A 406 21.01 1.70 6.71
N LEU A 407 20.70 1.37 7.97
CA LEU A 407 21.45 0.36 8.73
C LEU A 407 21.60 -1.00 8.01
N PRO A 408 20.58 -1.54 7.32
CA PRO A 408 20.73 -2.77 6.54
C PRO A 408 21.79 -2.66 5.44
N TYR A 409 21.89 -1.50 4.76
CA TYR A 409 22.91 -1.25 3.73
C TYR A 409 24.32 -1.24 4.35
N GLY A 410 24.45 -0.58 5.52
CA GLY A 410 25.71 -0.58 6.28
C GLY A 410 26.11 -1.99 6.69
N ARG A 411 25.16 -2.82 7.16
CA ARG A 411 25.40 -4.21 7.53
C ARG A 411 25.88 -5.04 6.33
N ALA A 412 25.24 -4.88 5.16
CA ALA A 412 25.64 -5.59 3.94
C ALA A 412 27.07 -5.22 3.47
N LEU A 413 27.53 -3.99 3.76
CA LEU A 413 28.88 -3.53 3.45
C LEU A 413 29.90 -3.75 4.59
N GLY A 414 29.47 -4.25 5.75
CA GLY A 414 30.30 -4.39 6.94
C GLY A 414 30.74 -3.03 7.54
N VAL A 415 29.94 -1.96 7.36
CA VAL A 415 30.28 -0.60 7.84
C VAL A 415 29.24 -0.06 8.84
N GLY A 416 29.73 0.61 9.87
CA GLY A 416 28.86 1.22 10.88
C GLY A 416 28.36 2.62 10.49
N PRO A 417 27.30 3.12 11.16
CA PRO A 417 26.61 4.38 10.80
C PRO A 417 27.46 5.63 11.02
N PHE A 418 28.56 5.56 11.77
CA PHE A 418 29.44 6.72 12.04
C PHE A 418 30.70 6.73 11.16
N THR A 419 30.72 5.94 10.08
CA THR A 419 31.81 5.88 9.12
C THR A 419 31.53 6.76 7.90
N LYS A 420 32.63 7.29 7.29
CA LYS A 420 32.53 8.08 6.05
C LYS A 420 31.86 7.27 4.93
N ARG A 421 32.21 5.98 4.79
CA ARG A 421 31.66 5.10 3.76
C ARG A 421 30.14 4.90 3.90
N TYR A 422 29.64 4.82 5.13
CA TYR A 422 28.20 4.75 5.36
C TYR A 422 27.49 6.03 4.89
N LEU A 423 28.02 7.22 5.23
CA LEU A 423 27.49 8.50 4.77
C LEU A 423 27.50 8.59 3.24
N GLU A 424 28.61 8.19 2.60
CA GLU A 424 28.73 8.14 1.14
C GLU A 424 27.65 7.21 0.53
N THR A 425 27.45 6.03 1.11
CA THR A 425 26.39 5.09 0.68
C THR A 425 25.00 5.74 0.73
N VAL A 426 24.68 6.44 1.81
CA VAL A 426 23.40 7.16 1.92
C VAL A 426 23.25 8.21 0.83
N LEU A 427 24.28 9.05 0.63
CA LEU A 427 24.26 10.14 -0.36
C LEU A 427 24.21 9.63 -1.81
N ASP A 428 24.98 8.60 -2.11
CA ASP A 428 25.02 7.99 -3.44
C ASP A 428 23.70 7.33 -3.79
N ASN A 429 23.03 6.71 -2.81
CA ASN A 429 21.69 6.17 -3.01
C ASN A 429 20.65 7.29 -3.27
N GLN A 430 20.77 8.49 -2.63
CA GLN A 430 19.90 9.62 -2.99
C GLN A 430 20.06 10.03 -4.46
N ARG A 431 21.31 10.11 -4.92
CA ARG A 431 21.61 10.43 -6.33
C ARG A 431 21.06 9.36 -7.25
N PHE A 432 21.26 8.09 -6.90
CA PHE A 432 20.72 6.96 -7.66
C PHE A 432 19.20 7.05 -7.77
N MET A 433 18.47 7.17 -6.64
CA MET A 433 17.01 7.24 -6.63
C MET A 433 16.49 8.41 -7.47
N PHE A 434 17.12 9.59 -7.33
CA PHE A 434 16.71 10.76 -8.12
C PHE A 434 16.92 10.52 -9.61
N THR A 435 18.09 10.04 -10.01
CA THR A 435 18.41 9.76 -11.43
C THR A 435 17.51 8.66 -12.00
N TYR A 436 17.31 7.59 -11.24
CA TYR A 436 16.42 6.49 -11.60
C TYR A 436 15.00 7.00 -11.89
N HIS A 437 14.41 7.72 -10.94
CA HIS A 437 13.05 8.23 -11.11
C HIS A 437 12.91 9.32 -12.17
N ALA A 438 13.96 10.09 -12.44
CA ALA A 438 13.97 11.08 -13.52
C ALA A 438 14.12 10.43 -14.91
N GLY A 439 14.81 9.29 -15.00
CA GLY A 439 15.21 8.64 -16.24
C GLY A 439 14.37 7.45 -16.69
N ILE A 440 13.33 7.05 -15.94
CA ILE A 440 12.50 5.90 -16.32
C ILE A 440 11.77 6.18 -17.63
N VAL A 441 12.21 5.48 -18.69
CA VAL A 441 11.54 5.40 -20.00
C VAL A 441 11.16 3.92 -20.18
N ALA A 442 9.96 3.56 -19.76
CA ALA A 442 9.43 2.21 -19.92
C ALA A 442 7.97 2.28 -20.36
N GLU A 443 7.52 1.30 -21.12
CA GLU A 443 6.12 1.10 -21.44
C GLU A 443 5.58 -0.05 -20.59
N HIS A 444 4.37 0.12 -20.10
CA HIS A 444 3.67 -0.92 -19.35
C HIS A 444 2.19 -0.92 -19.74
N PRO A 445 1.59 -2.07 -20.00
CA PRO A 445 0.21 -2.16 -20.50
C PRO A 445 -0.83 -1.56 -19.56
N TYR A 446 -0.54 -1.49 -18.27
CA TYR A 446 -1.44 -0.92 -17.26
C TYR A 446 -1.00 0.46 -16.74
N SER A 447 -0.07 1.11 -17.43
CA SER A 447 0.32 2.48 -17.07
C SER A 447 -0.86 3.46 -17.20
N SER A 448 -0.92 4.45 -16.31
CA SER A 448 -1.99 5.44 -16.29
C SER A 448 -1.49 6.79 -15.78
N ARG A 449 -2.12 7.87 -16.26
CA ARG A 449 -1.80 9.25 -15.89
C ARG A 449 -2.71 9.73 -14.76
N TRP A 450 -2.27 10.73 -14.01
CA TRP A 450 -2.99 11.31 -12.87
C TRP A 450 -4.46 11.65 -13.15
N TYR A 451 -4.80 12.17 -14.34
CA TYR A 451 -6.17 12.53 -14.71
C TYR A 451 -7.08 11.30 -14.94
N GLN A 452 -6.50 10.14 -15.27
CA GLN A 452 -7.23 8.88 -15.42
C GLN A 452 -7.62 8.30 -14.05
N TRP A 453 -6.84 8.61 -13.00
CA TRP A 453 -7.14 8.13 -11.64
C TRP A 453 -8.37 8.82 -11.04
N LEU A 454 -8.61 10.10 -11.40
CA LEU A 454 -9.76 10.87 -10.89
C LEU A 454 -11.11 10.21 -11.20
N LEU A 455 -11.20 9.49 -12.31
CA LEU A 455 -12.43 8.83 -12.79
C LEU A 455 -12.32 7.31 -12.79
N ASP A 456 -11.22 6.79 -12.26
CA ASP A 456 -10.96 5.33 -12.19
C ASP A 456 -10.96 4.66 -13.58
N ILE A 457 -10.43 5.37 -14.59
CA ILE A 457 -10.53 4.94 -16.00
C ILE A 457 -9.65 3.71 -16.27
N ARG A 458 -8.48 3.61 -15.61
CA ARG A 458 -7.49 2.58 -15.93
C ARG A 458 -6.90 1.93 -14.67
N PRO A 459 -7.59 0.89 -14.14
CA PRO A 459 -7.08 0.05 -13.08
C PRO A 459 -5.76 -0.61 -13.44
N ILE A 460 -4.99 -1.03 -12.44
CA ILE A 460 -3.80 -1.86 -12.63
C ILE A 460 -4.12 -3.30 -12.26
N LEU A 461 -3.72 -4.24 -13.13
CA LEU A 461 -3.82 -5.66 -12.88
C LEU A 461 -2.50 -6.17 -12.30
N TYR A 462 -2.55 -6.77 -11.11
CA TYR A 462 -1.40 -7.33 -10.40
C TYR A 462 -1.19 -8.81 -10.68
N TYR A 463 -2.29 -9.55 -10.83
CA TYR A 463 -2.27 -10.98 -11.04
C TYR A 463 -3.39 -11.42 -11.97
N LEU A 464 -3.11 -12.39 -12.84
CA LEU A 464 -4.09 -13.04 -13.68
C LEU A 464 -3.68 -14.50 -13.91
N GLU A 465 -4.60 -15.40 -13.66
CA GLU A 465 -4.43 -16.84 -13.88
C GLU A 465 -5.71 -17.41 -14.50
N TYR A 466 -5.57 -18.12 -15.59
CA TYR A 466 -6.68 -18.84 -16.22
C TYR A 466 -6.81 -20.23 -15.62
N LEU A 467 -8.03 -20.59 -15.24
CA LEU A 467 -8.39 -21.86 -14.64
C LEU A 467 -9.26 -22.69 -15.62
N PRO A 468 -9.36 -24.02 -15.40
CA PRO A 468 -10.28 -24.85 -16.16
C PRO A 468 -11.74 -24.34 -16.07
N GLU A 469 -12.61 -24.85 -16.97
CA GLU A 469 -14.03 -24.55 -17.00
C GLU A 469 -14.40 -23.07 -17.20
N GLY A 470 -13.56 -22.30 -17.89
CA GLY A 470 -13.81 -20.90 -18.18
C GLY A 470 -13.80 -20.00 -16.94
N ARG A 471 -13.07 -20.42 -15.90
CA ARG A 471 -12.80 -19.63 -14.70
C ARG A 471 -11.44 -18.93 -14.80
N HIS A 472 -11.25 -17.92 -13.99
CA HIS A 472 -9.95 -17.28 -13.80
C HIS A 472 -9.86 -16.66 -12.40
N ARG A 473 -8.65 -16.35 -11.98
CA ARG A 473 -8.32 -15.52 -10.82
C ARG A 473 -7.68 -14.23 -11.30
N ALA A 474 -8.02 -13.12 -10.68
CA ALA A 474 -7.37 -11.84 -10.95
C ALA A 474 -7.26 -11.03 -9.67
N ILE A 475 -6.20 -10.21 -9.56
CA ILE A 475 -6.06 -9.20 -8.51
C ILE A 475 -5.81 -7.87 -9.20
N ALA A 476 -6.73 -6.92 -9.01
CA ALA A 476 -6.63 -5.59 -9.60
C ALA A 476 -6.78 -4.49 -8.54
N ALA A 477 -5.97 -3.42 -8.69
CA ALA A 477 -6.00 -2.27 -7.78
C ALA A 477 -6.60 -1.05 -8.48
N PHE A 478 -7.68 -0.54 -7.88
CA PHE A 478 -8.43 0.65 -8.29
C PHE A 478 -9.35 1.08 -7.14
N LEU A 479 -9.99 2.25 -7.23
CA LEU A 479 -10.86 2.73 -6.17
C LEU A 479 -12.25 2.05 -6.25
N ASN A 480 -12.92 2.01 -5.10
CA ASN A 480 -14.35 1.74 -5.10
C ASN A 480 -15.08 2.84 -5.89
N PRO A 481 -15.84 2.53 -6.96
CA PRO A 481 -16.47 3.54 -7.80
C PRO A 481 -17.36 4.53 -7.03
N ALA A 482 -18.04 4.08 -5.98
CA ALA A 482 -18.83 4.97 -5.12
C ALA A 482 -17.91 5.99 -4.42
N LEU A 483 -16.78 5.56 -3.85
CA LEU A 483 -15.80 6.43 -3.24
C LEU A 483 -15.14 7.35 -4.28
N CYS A 484 -14.71 6.82 -5.41
CA CYS A 484 -14.03 7.58 -6.45
C CYS A 484 -14.90 8.76 -6.94
N TRP A 485 -16.09 8.46 -7.41
CA TRP A 485 -16.96 9.49 -7.99
C TRP A 485 -17.67 10.34 -6.94
N GLY A 486 -18.15 9.75 -5.85
CA GLY A 486 -18.76 10.49 -4.73
C GLY A 486 -17.75 11.38 -4.01
N GLY A 487 -16.53 10.88 -3.81
CA GLY A 487 -15.42 11.66 -3.25
C GLY A 487 -15.02 12.83 -4.14
N LEU A 488 -14.91 12.60 -5.46
CA LEU A 488 -14.62 13.67 -6.43
C LEU A 488 -15.67 14.77 -6.39
N LEU A 489 -16.97 14.41 -6.35
CA LEU A 489 -18.06 15.38 -6.18
C LEU A 489 -17.95 16.14 -4.85
N SER A 490 -17.53 15.45 -3.78
CA SER A 490 -17.32 16.07 -2.46
C SER A 490 -16.21 17.12 -2.47
N LEU A 491 -15.18 16.97 -3.32
CA LEU A 491 -14.12 17.98 -3.46
C LEU A 491 -14.66 19.32 -3.99
N PHE A 492 -15.67 19.33 -4.85
CA PHE A 492 -16.31 20.59 -5.29
C PHE A 492 -17.06 21.26 -4.13
N VAL A 493 -17.65 20.47 -3.22
CA VAL A 493 -18.25 21.00 -1.98
C VAL A 493 -17.18 21.61 -1.10
N LEU A 494 -16.04 20.91 -0.91
CA LEU A 494 -14.92 21.45 -0.14
C LEU A 494 -14.37 22.74 -0.75
N LEU A 495 -14.20 22.78 -2.08
CA LEU A 495 -13.73 23.98 -2.79
C LEU A 495 -14.66 25.17 -2.54
N TYR A 496 -15.98 24.97 -2.71
CA TYR A 496 -16.97 26.00 -2.42
C TYR A 496 -16.88 26.47 -0.96
N ALA A 497 -16.86 25.52 0.00
CA ALA A 497 -16.82 25.85 1.42
C ALA A 497 -15.49 26.56 1.80
N ALA A 498 -14.37 26.14 1.28
CA ALA A 498 -13.06 26.73 1.56
C ALA A 498 -12.96 28.16 1.03
N VAL A 499 -13.39 28.40 -0.23
CA VAL A 499 -13.21 29.70 -0.91
C VAL A 499 -14.28 30.69 -0.47
N TRP A 500 -15.56 30.35 -0.63
CA TRP A 500 -16.67 31.32 -0.42
C TRP A 500 -17.14 31.37 1.04
N ARG A 501 -17.01 30.25 1.78
CA ARG A 501 -17.42 30.22 3.19
C ARG A 501 -16.23 30.35 4.14
N ARG A 502 -15.00 30.32 3.63
CA ARG A 502 -13.75 30.40 4.41
C ARG A 502 -13.70 29.34 5.52
N ASP A 503 -14.27 28.16 5.24
CA ASP A 503 -14.27 27.05 6.20
C ASP A 503 -12.87 26.44 6.32
N ARG A 504 -12.30 26.51 7.53
CA ARG A 504 -10.95 26.00 7.82
C ARG A 504 -10.84 24.48 7.65
N LYS A 505 -11.90 23.71 7.95
CA LYS A 505 -11.92 22.26 7.80
C LYS A 505 -11.92 21.88 6.32
N ALA A 506 -12.74 22.53 5.53
CA ALA A 506 -12.78 22.34 4.08
C ALA A 506 -11.43 22.69 3.44
N ALA A 507 -10.82 23.82 3.82
CA ALA A 507 -9.49 24.20 3.33
C ALA A 507 -8.40 23.19 3.73
N PHE A 508 -8.42 22.72 4.97
CA PHE A 508 -7.49 21.69 5.46
C PHE A 508 -7.57 20.39 4.64
N LEU A 509 -8.77 19.89 4.39
CA LEU A 509 -8.99 18.66 3.63
C LEU A 509 -8.64 18.82 2.15
N LEU A 510 -9.02 19.95 1.55
CA LEU A 510 -8.70 20.26 0.15
C LEU A 510 -7.20 20.40 -0.07
N LEU A 511 -6.48 21.10 0.82
CA LEU A 511 -5.03 21.22 0.76
C LEU A 511 -4.34 19.86 0.93
N GLY A 512 -4.84 19.02 1.83
CA GLY A 512 -4.34 17.65 2.00
C GLY A 512 -4.46 16.84 0.72
N TYR A 513 -5.62 16.86 0.08
CA TYR A 513 -5.84 16.19 -1.20
C TYR A 513 -4.94 16.73 -2.32
N LEU A 514 -4.90 18.06 -2.47
CA LEU A 514 -4.11 18.71 -3.52
C LEU A 514 -2.60 18.47 -3.34
N ALA A 515 -2.12 18.43 -2.11
CA ALA A 515 -0.72 18.12 -1.82
C ALA A 515 -0.33 16.72 -2.33
N GLN A 516 -1.24 15.74 -2.29
CA GLN A 516 -0.99 14.40 -2.81
C GLN A 516 -1.15 14.31 -4.33
N LEU A 517 -2.04 15.09 -4.93
CA LEU A 517 -2.34 15.01 -6.38
C LEU A 517 -1.42 15.86 -7.23
N LEU A 518 -1.19 17.15 -6.85
CA LEU A 518 -0.54 18.12 -7.72
C LEU A 518 0.89 17.74 -8.17
N PRO A 519 1.73 17.11 -7.36
CA PRO A 519 3.06 16.69 -7.83
C PRO A 519 2.99 15.76 -9.04
N TRP A 520 1.96 14.92 -9.13
CA TRP A 520 1.79 13.98 -10.25
C TRP A 520 1.45 14.65 -11.58
N VAL A 521 0.95 15.90 -11.55
CA VAL A 521 0.74 16.71 -12.75
C VAL A 521 2.06 17.03 -13.45
N LEU A 522 3.13 17.18 -12.68
CA LEU A 522 4.47 17.52 -13.17
C LEU A 522 5.28 16.27 -13.56
N ILE A 523 4.89 15.09 -13.09
CA ILE A 523 5.62 13.84 -13.32
C ILE A 523 5.21 13.26 -14.68
N ARG A 524 6.22 13.08 -15.57
CA ARG A 524 6.02 12.58 -16.94
C ARG A 524 6.39 11.11 -17.13
N ARG A 525 7.09 10.51 -16.16
CA ARG A 525 7.50 9.09 -16.18
C ARG A 525 6.31 8.15 -16.11
N LEU A 526 6.58 6.86 -16.25
CA LEU A 526 5.64 5.77 -16.02
C LEU A 526 4.98 5.89 -14.64
N THR A 527 3.65 5.86 -14.60
CA THR A 527 2.83 5.94 -13.37
C THR A 527 1.66 4.97 -13.45
N PHE A 528 1.07 4.64 -12.29
CA PHE A 528 0.01 3.65 -12.14
C PHE A 528 -1.09 4.13 -11.19
N ALA A 529 -2.25 3.49 -11.24
CA ALA A 529 -3.41 3.85 -10.42
C ALA A 529 -3.12 3.85 -8.91
N TYR A 530 -2.26 2.96 -8.40
CA TYR A 530 -1.92 2.90 -6.97
C TYR A 530 -1.19 4.15 -6.44
N HIS A 531 -0.59 4.97 -7.31
CA HIS A 531 -0.06 6.27 -6.88
C HIS A 531 -1.14 7.24 -6.38
N TYR A 532 -2.41 6.95 -6.68
CA TYR A 532 -3.55 7.71 -6.19
C TYR A 532 -4.04 7.27 -4.79
N PHE A 533 -3.48 6.20 -4.23
CA PHE A 533 -3.86 5.69 -2.92
C PHE A 533 -3.81 6.76 -1.79
N PRO A 534 -2.78 7.61 -1.67
CA PRO A 534 -2.82 8.71 -0.69
C PRO A 534 -4.02 9.65 -0.88
N CYS A 535 -4.44 9.89 -2.12
CA CYS A 535 -5.60 10.74 -2.43
C CYS A 535 -6.92 10.10 -2.01
N SER A 536 -7.06 8.76 -2.09
CA SER A 536 -8.31 8.06 -1.74
C SER A 536 -8.71 8.31 -0.29
N VAL A 537 -7.75 8.36 0.63
CA VAL A 537 -7.99 8.69 2.05
C VAL A 537 -8.60 10.08 2.20
N PHE A 538 -8.14 11.07 1.43
CA PHE A 538 -8.71 12.42 1.43
C PHE A 538 -10.08 12.48 0.76
N LEU A 539 -10.38 11.61 -0.20
CA LEU A 539 -11.73 11.46 -0.74
C LEU A 539 -12.71 10.97 0.33
N VAL A 540 -12.30 10.00 1.17
CA VAL A 540 -13.11 9.56 2.33
C VAL A 540 -13.33 10.71 3.31
N LEU A 541 -12.31 11.50 3.61
CA LEU A 541 -12.42 12.67 4.48
C LEU A 541 -13.34 13.74 3.89
N ALA A 542 -13.30 13.95 2.56
CA ALA A 542 -14.20 14.85 1.84
C ALA A 542 -15.67 14.39 1.91
N LEU A 543 -15.91 13.08 1.75
CA LEU A 543 -17.23 12.48 1.99
C LEU A 543 -17.67 12.67 3.44
N GLY A 544 -16.77 12.50 4.40
CA GLY A 544 -17.03 12.78 5.81
C GLY A 544 -17.50 14.22 6.06
N TYR A 545 -16.93 15.19 5.36
CA TYR A 545 -17.39 16.60 5.40
C TYR A 545 -18.83 16.71 4.88
N VAL A 546 -19.13 16.08 3.74
CA VAL A 546 -20.49 16.09 3.16
C VAL A 546 -21.49 15.38 4.09
N PHE A 547 -21.11 14.25 4.68
CA PHE A 547 -21.94 13.55 5.68
C PHE A 547 -22.21 14.42 6.91
N ALA A 548 -21.22 15.20 7.36
CA ALA A 548 -21.40 16.14 8.47
C ALA A 548 -22.38 17.28 8.11
N LEU A 549 -22.32 17.82 6.88
CA LEU A 549 -23.30 18.80 6.39
C LEU A 549 -24.71 18.21 6.35
N MET A 550 -24.88 17.00 5.84
CA MET A 550 -26.17 16.33 5.77
C MET A 550 -26.76 16.08 7.17
N ARG A 551 -25.92 15.75 8.16
CA ARG A 551 -26.36 15.56 9.55
C ARG A 551 -26.99 16.82 10.13
N GLU A 552 -26.43 17.99 9.87
CA GLU A 552 -26.99 19.28 10.30
C GLU A 552 -28.38 19.56 9.72
N GLY A 553 -28.66 19.07 8.49
CA GLY A 553 -29.92 19.27 7.76
C GLY A 553 -31.11 18.45 8.26
N ARG A 554 -31.01 17.72 9.40
CA ARG A 554 -32.03 16.81 9.96
C ARG A 554 -32.49 15.70 9.01
N ARG A 555 -32.91 14.58 9.19
CA ARG A 555 -33.46 13.44 8.37
C ARG A 555 -32.76 13.10 7.03
N ARG A 556 -32.18 14.06 6.29
CA ARG A 556 -31.59 13.82 4.94
C ARG A 556 -30.33 12.94 5.00
N TRP A 557 -29.54 13.02 6.08
CA TRP A 557 -28.32 12.24 6.20
C TRP A 557 -28.58 10.72 6.29
N LEU A 558 -29.67 10.32 6.96
CA LEU A 558 -30.09 8.91 7.01
C LEU A 558 -30.47 8.38 5.62
N CYS A 559 -31.05 9.24 4.77
CA CYS A 559 -31.49 8.88 3.42
C CYS A 559 -30.34 8.83 2.39
N TRP A 560 -29.17 9.40 2.70
CA TRP A 560 -28.03 9.46 1.75
C TRP A 560 -26.76 8.84 2.29
N ALA A 561 -26.31 9.18 3.47
CA ALA A 561 -25.04 8.70 4.01
C ALA A 561 -25.08 7.18 4.30
N ILE A 562 -26.18 6.65 4.84
CA ILE A 562 -26.33 5.22 5.07
C ILE A 562 -26.44 4.45 3.74
N PRO A 563 -27.35 4.80 2.80
CA PRO A 563 -27.39 4.13 1.51
C PRO A 563 -26.08 4.23 0.72
N PHE A 564 -25.39 5.37 0.75
CA PHE A 564 -24.08 5.50 0.12
C PHE A 564 -23.07 4.50 0.69
N THR A 565 -22.99 4.40 2.02
CA THR A 565 -22.10 3.44 2.70
C THR A 565 -22.51 2.00 2.40
N ALA A 566 -23.81 1.71 2.36
CA ALA A 566 -24.33 0.39 1.99
C ALA A 566 -24.01 0.02 0.54
N VAL A 567 -24.10 0.98 -0.39
CA VAL A 567 -23.68 0.79 -1.79
C VAL A 567 -22.18 0.56 -1.88
N SER A 568 -21.35 1.30 -1.13
CA SER A 568 -19.91 1.08 -1.10
C SER A 568 -19.55 -0.33 -0.62
N LEU A 569 -20.22 -0.83 0.43
CA LEU A 569 -20.08 -2.21 0.90
C LEU A 569 -20.60 -3.23 -0.13
N GLY A 570 -21.75 -2.97 -0.74
CA GLY A 570 -22.31 -3.85 -1.77
C GLY A 570 -21.38 -3.99 -2.98
N LEU A 571 -20.78 -2.88 -3.42
CA LEU A 571 -19.77 -2.89 -4.48
C LEU A 571 -18.51 -3.64 -4.04
N PHE A 572 -18.04 -3.46 -2.81
CA PHE A 572 -16.89 -4.21 -2.30
C PHE A 572 -17.13 -5.73 -2.41
N TRP A 573 -18.27 -6.22 -1.99
CA TRP A 573 -18.61 -7.65 -2.09
C TRP A 573 -18.83 -8.12 -3.54
N LEU A 574 -19.42 -7.28 -4.39
CA LEU A 574 -19.57 -7.57 -5.83
C LEU A 574 -18.19 -7.73 -6.50
N PHE A 575 -17.23 -6.88 -6.14
CA PHE A 575 -15.88 -6.90 -6.71
C PHE A 575 -14.91 -7.77 -5.91
N TYR A 576 -15.30 -8.33 -4.77
CA TYR A 576 -14.41 -9.09 -3.89
C TYR A 576 -13.57 -10.15 -4.62
N PRO A 577 -14.07 -10.94 -5.59
CA PRO A 577 -13.24 -11.91 -6.29
C PRO A 577 -12.02 -11.28 -7.00
N VAL A 578 -12.20 -10.14 -7.65
CA VAL A 578 -11.08 -9.46 -8.35
C VAL A 578 -10.20 -8.63 -7.41
N LEU A 579 -10.61 -8.43 -6.18
CA LEU A 579 -9.78 -7.76 -5.17
C LEU A 579 -8.95 -8.75 -4.35
N SER A 580 -9.48 -9.96 -4.14
CA SER A 580 -8.88 -10.99 -3.30
C SER A 580 -8.12 -12.07 -4.05
N GLY A 581 -8.34 -12.22 -5.37
CA GLY A 581 -7.82 -13.33 -6.17
C GLY A 581 -8.68 -14.59 -6.06
N ALA A 582 -9.89 -14.51 -5.53
CA ALA A 582 -10.82 -15.64 -5.49
C ALA A 582 -11.21 -16.07 -6.92
N PRO A 583 -11.37 -17.38 -7.17
CA PRO A 583 -11.73 -17.87 -8.50
C PRO A 583 -13.13 -17.42 -8.90
N MET A 584 -13.29 -16.96 -10.15
CA MET A 584 -14.56 -16.50 -10.70
C MET A 584 -14.76 -16.97 -12.14
N LEU A 585 -16.01 -17.06 -12.57
CA LEU A 585 -16.34 -17.32 -13.97
C LEU A 585 -15.98 -16.13 -14.84
N SER A 586 -15.38 -16.34 -16.01
CA SER A 586 -15.06 -15.26 -16.96
C SER A 586 -16.30 -14.49 -17.42
N ARG A 587 -17.47 -15.17 -17.46
CA ARG A 587 -18.76 -14.52 -17.72
C ARG A 587 -19.14 -13.56 -16.59
N TYR A 588 -18.85 -13.89 -15.32
CA TYR A 588 -19.12 -13.01 -14.19
C TYR A 588 -18.31 -11.71 -14.29
N SER A 589 -17.01 -11.80 -14.52
CA SER A 589 -16.16 -10.60 -14.65
C SER A 589 -16.61 -9.73 -15.83
N THR A 590 -16.89 -10.33 -17.00
CA THR A 590 -17.31 -9.59 -18.19
C THR A 590 -18.68 -8.90 -18.04
N VAL A 591 -19.64 -9.54 -17.36
CA VAL A 591 -21.01 -9.03 -17.23
C VAL A 591 -21.14 -8.04 -16.07
N PHE A 592 -20.53 -8.35 -14.91
CA PHE A 592 -20.77 -7.58 -13.67
C PHE A 592 -19.64 -6.65 -13.27
N LEU A 593 -18.37 -6.98 -13.60
CA LEU A 593 -17.24 -6.23 -13.11
C LEU A 593 -16.65 -5.29 -14.15
N LYS A 594 -16.69 -5.60 -15.43
CA LYS A 594 -16.13 -4.77 -16.50
C LYS A 594 -17.05 -3.60 -16.84
N TRP A 595 -17.01 -2.54 -16.02
CA TRP A 595 -17.85 -1.36 -16.23
C TRP A 595 -17.33 -0.44 -17.32
N LEU A 596 -16.03 -0.30 -17.47
CA LEU A 596 -15.39 0.48 -18.53
C LEU A 596 -14.62 -0.46 -19.47
N PRO A 597 -14.54 -0.13 -20.78
CA PRO A 597 -13.78 -0.94 -21.76
C PRO A 597 -12.29 -1.04 -21.40
N THR A 598 -11.77 -0.06 -20.70
CA THR A 598 -10.36 0.03 -20.28
C THR A 598 -10.03 -0.78 -19.02
N TRP A 599 -11.04 -1.34 -18.35
CA TRP A 599 -10.81 -2.16 -17.17
C TRP A 599 -10.32 -3.56 -17.59
N PRO A 600 -9.16 -4.00 -17.10
CA PRO A 600 -8.56 -5.29 -17.46
C PRO A 600 -9.17 -6.46 -16.68
N LEU A 601 -10.52 -6.61 -16.73
CA LEU A 601 -11.29 -7.57 -15.95
C LEU A 601 -12.07 -8.52 -16.86
#